data_263c3dead86d60d9b92ff681dcaf6870
#
_entry.id   263c3dead86d60d9b92ff681dcaf6870
#
_cell.length_a   1.000
_cell.length_b   1.000
_cell.length_c   1.000
_cell.angle_alpha   90.00
_cell.angle_beta   90.00
_cell.angle_gamma   90.00
#
_symmetry.space_group_name_H-M   'P 1'
#
loop_
_entity.id
_entity.type
_entity.pdbx_description
1 polymer ?
#
loop_
_entity_poly.entity_id
_entity_poly.type
_entity_poly.pdbx_seq_one_letter_code
_entity_poly.pdbx_strand_id
1 'polypeptide(L)'
;MRFLILFTFLISNVLADDLPKIKNIVIHKDLKTYDNVIFLDQKDKKINIKDFNGNLVLLNFWATWCEPCKEEMPSLDRLQNNLELNNIKVFVINISKESLKKINDFFQELNIEYLEPYFDAPTTLAKTLSLRGVPTSILFNKEGKEFARIIGSIDFDNLEFIEWLKKYN
;
A
#
# COMPACT_ATOMS: atom_id res chain seq x y z
N MET A 1 44.67 10.37 43.99
CA MET A 1 44.56 9.57 42.75
C MET A 1 43.12 9.72 42.24
N ARG A 2 42.87 10.60 41.23
CA ARG A 2 41.54 10.88 40.69
C ARG A 2 41.38 10.02 39.44
N PHE A 3 40.48 9.02 39.49
CA PHE A 3 40.09 8.23 38.32
C PHE A 3 39.13 9.05 37.45
N LEU A 4 39.59 9.43 36.26
CA LEU A 4 38.78 10.06 35.23
C LEU A 4 38.08 8.96 34.45
N ILE A 5 36.78 8.76 34.69
CA ILE A 5 35.95 7.84 33.89
C ILE A 5 35.60 8.57 32.61
N LEU A 6 36.24 8.18 31.48
CA LEU A 6 35.84 8.60 30.15
C LEU A 6 34.57 7.87 29.78
N PHE A 7 33.44 8.59 29.78
CA PHE A 7 32.17 8.11 29.22
C PHE A 7 32.22 8.30 27.71
N THR A 8 32.59 7.25 26.97
CA THR A 8 32.50 7.25 25.52
C THR A 8 31.01 7.15 25.12
N PHE A 9 30.45 8.26 24.70
CA PHE A 9 29.17 8.29 24.02
C PHE A 9 29.34 7.57 22.67
N LEU A 10 28.87 6.33 22.59
CA LEU A 10 28.61 5.65 21.32
C LEU A 10 27.43 6.36 20.68
N ILE A 11 27.72 7.33 19.82
CA ILE A 11 26.71 7.91 18.90
C ILE A 11 26.42 6.80 17.90
N SER A 12 25.31 6.10 18.11
CA SER A 12 24.73 5.22 17.09
C SER A 12 24.35 6.11 15.91
N ASN A 13 25.17 6.08 14.86
CA ASN A 13 24.78 6.59 13.56
C ASN A 13 23.61 5.71 13.10
N VAL A 14 22.38 6.17 13.31
CA VAL A 14 21.20 5.67 12.60
C VAL A 14 21.45 6.07 11.15
N LEU A 15 21.84 5.08 10.37
CA LEU A 15 22.17 5.23 8.97
C LEU A 15 20.93 5.76 8.22
N ALA A 16 21.10 6.88 7.55
CA ALA A 16 20.13 7.48 6.64
C ALA A 16 19.95 6.67 5.32
N ASP A 17 20.34 5.39 5.31
CA ASP A 17 20.46 4.56 4.12
C ASP A 17 19.31 3.54 3.97
N ASP A 18 18.20 3.76 4.67
CA ASP A 18 17.12 2.76 4.80
C ASP A 18 15.91 3.06 3.91
N LEU A 19 16.02 4.06 3.04
CA LEU A 19 14.94 4.40 2.11
C LEU A 19 15.09 3.63 0.80
N PRO A 20 14.02 3.01 0.28
CA PRO A 20 14.09 2.34 -1.01
C PRO A 20 14.40 3.38 -2.10
N LYS A 21 15.31 3.08 -3.01
CA LYS A 21 15.62 3.93 -4.18
C LYS A 21 14.52 3.87 -5.22
N ILE A 22 13.28 3.87 -4.78
CA ILE A 22 12.08 3.77 -5.61
C ILE A 22 11.59 5.18 -5.89
N LYS A 23 11.48 5.53 -7.16
CA LYS A 23 10.83 6.75 -7.58
C LYS A 23 9.35 6.72 -7.16
N ASN A 24 8.76 7.87 -6.95
CA ASN A 24 7.33 8.02 -6.66
C ASN A 24 6.87 7.61 -5.26
N ILE A 25 7.76 7.19 -4.35
CA ILE A 25 7.40 6.89 -2.97
C ILE A 25 7.61 8.11 -2.06
N VAL A 26 6.63 8.40 -1.24
CA VAL A 26 6.67 9.42 -0.19
C VAL A 26 6.50 8.73 1.15
N ILE A 27 7.56 8.73 1.96
CA ILE A 27 7.54 8.19 3.32
C ILE A 27 7.24 9.33 4.27
N HIS A 28 6.25 9.14 5.16
CA HIS A 28 5.83 10.16 6.09
C HIS A 28 6.74 10.20 7.31
N LYS A 29 7.20 11.41 7.66
CA LYS A 29 7.94 11.63 8.92
C LYS A 29 7.01 11.38 10.13
N ASP A 30 5.76 11.86 10.03
CA ASP A 30 4.72 11.66 11.04
C ASP A 30 3.63 10.77 10.44
N LEU A 31 3.29 9.70 11.15
CA LEU A 31 2.26 8.74 10.71
C LEU A 31 0.89 9.43 10.66
N LYS A 32 0.12 9.13 9.61
CA LYS A 32 -1.23 9.69 9.46
C LYS A 32 -2.28 8.71 9.96
N THR A 33 -3.26 9.22 10.66
CA THR A 33 -4.42 8.46 11.13
C THR A 33 -5.71 8.95 10.47
N TYR A 34 -6.63 8.00 10.25
CA TYR A 34 -7.93 8.28 9.65
C TYR A 34 -9.02 7.65 10.50
N ASP A 35 -10.12 8.36 10.73
CA ASP A 35 -11.23 7.84 11.53
C ASP A 35 -11.93 6.69 10.82
N ASN A 36 -12.15 6.84 9.51
CA ASN A 36 -12.89 5.89 8.69
C ASN A 36 -12.20 5.67 7.34
N VAL A 37 -11.63 4.50 7.15
CA VAL A 37 -11.15 4.00 5.86
C VAL A 37 -12.01 2.79 5.52
N ILE A 38 -13.11 3.05 4.80
CA ILE A 38 -14.13 2.04 4.50
C ILE A 38 -14.33 2.00 2.99
N PHE A 39 -14.31 0.81 2.42
CA PHE A 39 -14.58 0.50 1.02
C PHE A 39 -15.52 -0.69 0.91
N LEU A 40 -15.94 -1.06 -0.29
CA LEU A 40 -16.92 -2.12 -0.53
C LEU A 40 -16.26 -3.31 -1.22
N ASP A 41 -16.70 -4.51 -0.87
CA ASP A 41 -16.41 -5.71 -1.65
C ASP A 41 -17.38 -5.86 -2.85
N GLN A 42 -17.24 -6.94 -3.61
CA GLN A 42 -18.07 -7.26 -4.78
C GLN A 42 -19.56 -7.49 -4.45
N LYS A 43 -19.91 -7.62 -3.17
CA LYS A 43 -21.28 -7.85 -2.66
C LYS A 43 -21.83 -6.64 -1.91
N ASP A 44 -21.20 -5.46 -2.10
CA ASP A 44 -21.52 -4.21 -1.41
C ASP A 44 -21.36 -4.29 0.13
N LYS A 45 -20.63 -5.29 0.63
CA LYS A 45 -20.29 -5.36 2.05
C LYS A 45 -19.20 -4.36 2.37
N LYS A 46 -19.40 -3.60 3.44
CA LYS A 46 -18.43 -2.66 3.95
C LYS A 46 -17.24 -3.39 4.58
N ILE A 47 -16.05 -3.02 4.14
CA ILE A 47 -14.77 -3.47 4.67
C ILE A 47 -14.12 -2.26 5.36
N ASN A 48 -13.73 -2.42 6.61
CA ASN A 48 -13.02 -1.37 7.36
C ASN A 48 -11.55 -1.76 7.51
N ILE A 49 -10.62 -0.85 7.22
CA ILE A 49 -9.18 -1.13 7.36
C ILE A 49 -8.80 -1.52 8.81
N LYS A 50 -9.53 -1.02 9.79
CA LYS A 50 -9.31 -1.35 11.22
C LYS A 50 -9.50 -2.84 11.53
N ASP A 51 -10.26 -3.56 10.71
CA ASP A 51 -10.47 -5.02 10.85
C ASP A 51 -9.19 -5.80 10.51
N PHE A 52 -8.20 -5.13 9.90
CA PHE A 52 -6.90 -5.68 9.50
C PHE A 52 -5.73 -5.20 10.37
N ASN A 53 -6.01 -4.63 11.55
CA ASN A 53 -4.95 -4.33 12.50
C ASN A 53 -4.12 -5.59 12.81
N GLY A 54 -2.81 -5.44 12.88
CA GLY A 54 -1.85 -6.55 12.94
C GLY A 54 -1.29 -6.96 11.58
N ASN A 55 -1.89 -6.46 10.47
CA ASN A 55 -1.38 -6.68 9.12
C ASN A 55 -0.72 -5.40 8.57
N LEU A 56 0.23 -5.60 7.67
CA LEU A 56 0.66 -4.57 6.73
C LEU A 56 -0.42 -4.45 5.66
N VAL A 57 -0.97 -3.26 5.42
CA VAL A 57 -2.04 -3.08 4.42
C VAL A 57 -1.58 -2.14 3.32
N LEU A 58 -1.81 -2.54 2.07
CA LEU A 58 -1.65 -1.73 0.88
C LEU A 58 -3.01 -1.49 0.25
N LEU A 59 -3.45 -0.23 0.18
CA LEU A 59 -4.61 0.19 -0.60
C LEU A 59 -4.11 0.77 -1.92
N ASN A 60 -4.45 0.13 -3.04
CA ASN A 60 -4.16 0.65 -4.38
C ASN A 60 -5.45 1.17 -5.02
N PHE A 61 -5.43 2.42 -5.47
CA PHE A 61 -6.56 3.09 -6.13
C PHE A 61 -6.34 3.11 -7.63
N TRP A 62 -7.29 2.59 -8.38
CA TRP A 62 -7.14 2.34 -9.81
C TRP A 62 -8.45 2.48 -10.60
N ALA A 63 -8.35 2.41 -11.94
CA ALA A 63 -9.49 2.34 -12.86
C ALA A 63 -9.09 1.59 -14.15
N THR A 64 -10.07 1.00 -14.86
CA THR A 64 -9.79 0.24 -16.09
C THR A 64 -9.26 1.09 -17.24
N TRP A 65 -9.55 2.39 -17.26
CA TRP A 65 -9.08 3.35 -18.27
C TRP A 65 -7.68 3.91 -17.97
N CYS A 66 -7.10 3.55 -16.84
CA CYS A 66 -5.80 4.05 -16.39
C CYS A 66 -4.68 3.11 -16.88
N GLU A 67 -3.96 3.49 -17.93
CA GLU A 67 -2.91 2.65 -18.51
C GLU A 67 -1.78 2.31 -17.53
N PRO A 68 -1.23 3.25 -16.73
CA PRO A 68 -0.23 2.89 -15.73
C PRO A 68 -0.76 1.93 -14.63
N CYS A 69 -2.07 1.96 -14.34
CA CYS A 69 -2.69 1.00 -13.42
C CYS A 69 -2.68 -0.41 -14.01
N LYS A 70 -2.92 -0.52 -15.34
CA LYS A 70 -2.87 -1.79 -16.06
C LYS A 70 -1.47 -2.40 -16.01
N GLU A 71 -0.44 -1.56 -16.16
CA GLU A 71 0.97 -2.00 -16.13
C GLU A 71 1.38 -2.56 -14.76
N GLU A 72 0.94 -1.94 -13.66
CA GLU A 72 1.35 -2.35 -12.30
C GLU A 72 0.55 -3.52 -11.72
N MET A 73 -0.70 -3.74 -12.17
CA MET A 73 -1.63 -4.70 -11.58
C MET A 73 -1.07 -6.12 -11.45
N PRO A 74 -0.37 -6.70 -12.46
CA PRO A 74 0.23 -8.02 -12.33
C PRO A 74 1.30 -8.12 -11.23
N SER A 75 2.03 -7.04 -10.95
CA SER A 75 3.02 -7.02 -9.87
C SER A 75 2.36 -6.92 -8.50
N LEU A 76 1.23 -6.21 -8.38
CA LEU A 76 0.39 -6.20 -7.17
C LEU A 76 -0.19 -7.58 -6.87
N ASP A 77 -0.58 -8.32 -7.92
CA ASP A 77 -1.10 -9.68 -7.79
C ASP A 77 -0.04 -10.62 -7.21
N ARG A 78 1.18 -10.56 -7.72
CA ARG A 78 2.32 -11.33 -7.18
C ARG A 78 2.68 -10.88 -5.76
N LEU A 79 2.60 -9.58 -5.44
CA LEU A 79 2.81 -9.08 -4.09
C LEU A 79 1.80 -9.67 -3.10
N GLN A 80 0.52 -9.77 -3.47
CA GLN A 80 -0.53 -10.36 -2.62
C GLN A 80 -0.23 -11.82 -2.27
N ASN A 81 0.42 -12.56 -3.15
CA ASN A 81 0.80 -13.98 -2.95
C ASN A 81 2.26 -14.17 -2.51
N ASN A 82 2.94 -13.10 -2.11
CA ASN A 82 4.35 -13.18 -1.72
C ASN A 82 4.51 -13.87 -0.35
N LEU A 83 5.17 -15.02 -0.33
CA LEU A 83 5.36 -15.84 0.87
C LEU A 83 6.27 -15.19 1.93
N GLU A 84 7.12 -14.23 1.52
CA GLU A 84 8.02 -13.52 2.42
C GLU A 84 7.31 -12.36 3.15
N LEU A 85 6.11 -11.98 2.68
CA LEU A 85 5.25 -10.95 3.24
C LEU A 85 3.89 -11.53 3.65
N ASN A 86 3.92 -12.58 4.45
CA ASN A 86 2.73 -13.38 4.83
C ASN A 86 1.64 -12.60 5.57
N ASN A 87 1.97 -11.44 6.14
CA ASN A 87 1.03 -10.54 6.81
C ASN A 87 0.58 -9.35 5.97
N ILE A 88 0.95 -9.28 4.67
CA ILE A 88 0.45 -8.21 3.81
C ILE A 88 -0.98 -8.48 3.34
N LYS A 89 -1.78 -7.42 3.26
CA LYS A 89 -3.10 -7.41 2.62
C LYS A 89 -3.13 -6.34 1.56
N VAL A 90 -3.34 -6.73 0.31
CA VAL A 90 -3.44 -5.82 -0.84
C VAL A 90 -4.91 -5.68 -1.24
N PHE A 91 -5.43 -4.46 -1.19
CA PHE A 91 -6.78 -4.12 -1.62
C PHE A 91 -6.71 -3.21 -2.84
N VAL A 92 -7.16 -3.68 -3.99
CA VAL A 92 -7.23 -2.90 -5.22
C VAL A 92 -8.61 -2.28 -5.37
N ILE A 93 -8.70 -0.98 -5.13
CA ILE A 93 -9.95 -0.22 -4.99
C ILE A 93 -10.24 0.54 -6.28
N ASN A 94 -11.25 0.10 -7.02
CA ASN A 94 -11.71 0.80 -8.22
C ASN A 94 -12.44 2.08 -7.82
N ILE A 95 -11.99 3.22 -8.36
CA ILE A 95 -12.60 4.54 -8.09
C ILE A 95 -13.69 4.92 -9.10
N SER A 96 -13.88 4.10 -10.12
CA SER A 96 -14.87 4.33 -11.18
C SER A 96 -16.15 3.57 -10.89
N LYS A 97 -17.29 4.08 -11.40
CA LYS A 97 -18.57 3.37 -11.35
C LYS A 97 -18.67 2.34 -12.48
N GLU A 98 -17.70 1.46 -12.59
CA GLU A 98 -17.64 0.44 -13.63
C GLU A 98 -18.40 -0.81 -13.19
N SER A 99 -18.96 -1.52 -14.16
CA SER A 99 -19.65 -2.79 -13.86
C SER A 99 -18.65 -3.86 -13.43
N LEU A 100 -19.08 -4.74 -12.53
CA LEU A 100 -18.27 -5.87 -12.09
C LEU A 100 -17.82 -6.74 -13.29
N LYS A 101 -18.67 -6.88 -14.31
CA LYS A 101 -18.30 -7.60 -15.54
C LYS A 101 -17.07 -6.97 -16.21
N LYS A 102 -17.07 -5.64 -16.40
CA LYS A 102 -15.93 -4.94 -17.03
C LYS A 102 -14.64 -5.11 -16.22
N ILE A 103 -14.74 -5.09 -14.91
CA ILE A 103 -13.58 -5.30 -14.01
C ILE A 103 -13.09 -6.74 -14.08
N ASN A 104 -13.97 -7.72 -14.12
CA ASN A 104 -13.61 -9.12 -14.26
C ASN A 104 -12.95 -9.40 -15.63
N ASP A 105 -13.50 -8.83 -16.71
CA ASP A 105 -12.89 -8.92 -18.05
C ASP A 105 -11.46 -8.34 -18.03
N PHE A 106 -11.24 -7.20 -17.35
CA PHE A 106 -9.92 -6.58 -17.16
C PHE A 106 -8.97 -7.48 -16.36
N PHE A 107 -9.43 -8.07 -15.26
CA PHE A 107 -8.60 -9.00 -14.47
C PHE A 107 -8.24 -10.25 -15.28
N GLN A 108 -9.17 -10.78 -16.05
CA GLN A 108 -8.92 -11.92 -16.94
C GLN A 108 -7.89 -11.58 -18.02
N GLU A 109 -7.99 -10.40 -18.65
CA GLU A 109 -7.01 -9.92 -19.65
C GLU A 109 -5.59 -9.87 -19.09
N LEU A 110 -5.44 -9.49 -17.83
CA LEU A 110 -4.15 -9.36 -17.15
C LEU A 110 -3.69 -10.62 -16.40
N ASN A 111 -4.47 -11.71 -16.47
CA ASN A 111 -4.21 -12.97 -15.74
C ASN A 111 -4.04 -12.74 -14.22
N ILE A 112 -4.91 -11.93 -13.62
CA ILE A 112 -4.93 -11.68 -12.18
C ILE A 112 -5.59 -12.86 -11.48
N GLU A 113 -4.92 -13.44 -10.47
CA GLU A 113 -5.33 -14.68 -9.79
C GLU A 113 -5.60 -14.49 -8.29
N TYR A 114 -4.83 -13.63 -7.61
CA TYR A 114 -4.83 -13.49 -6.15
C TYR A 114 -5.52 -12.24 -5.65
N LEU A 115 -5.70 -11.22 -6.50
CA LEU A 115 -6.39 -9.99 -6.17
C LEU A 115 -7.90 -10.11 -6.37
N GLU A 116 -8.64 -9.49 -5.47
CA GLU A 116 -10.07 -9.28 -5.61
C GLU A 116 -10.36 -7.79 -5.81
N PRO A 117 -11.35 -7.41 -6.64
CA PRO A 117 -11.72 -6.02 -6.80
C PRO A 117 -12.54 -5.50 -5.62
N TYR A 118 -12.20 -4.29 -5.17
CA TYR A 118 -12.94 -3.51 -4.20
C TYR A 118 -13.37 -2.18 -4.82
N PHE A 119 -14.27 -1.47 -4.15
CA PHE A 119 -14.93 -0.29 -4.71
C PHE A 119 -14.96 0.87 -3.71
N ASP A 120 -14.68 2.07 -4.19
CA ASP A 120 -14.93 3.33 -3.49
C ASP A 120 -16.20 3.99 -4.06
N ALA A 121 -17.36 3.48 -3.66
CA ALA A 121 -18.62 4.06 -4.05
C ALA A 121 -19.34 4.68 -2.83
N PRO A 122 -19.67 5.96 -2.88
CA PRO A 122 -19.65 6.93 -3.99
C PRO A 122 -18.40 7.85 -4.05
N THR A 123 -17.21 7.31 -4.14
CA THR A 123 -15.93 8.06 -4.29
C THR A 123 -15.58 8.91 -3.03
N THR A 124 -15.99 8.42 -1.86
CA THR A 124 -15.75 9.12 -0.58
C THR A 124 -14.37 8.89 -0.03
N LEU A 125 -13.82 7.68 -0.23
CA LEU A 125 -12.52 7.29 0.29
C LEU A 125 -11.39 8.02 -0.44
N ALA A 126 -11.46 8.11 -1.76
CA ALA A 126 -10.53 8.89 -2.56
C ALA A 126 -10.45 10.36 -2.08
N LYS A 127 -11.59 10.96 -1.73
CA LYS A 127 -11.65 12.31 -1.16
C LYS A 127 -11.08 12.35 0.25
N THR A 128 -11.47 11.43 1.14
CA THR A 128 -10.98 11.34 2.52
C THR A 128 -9.46 11.22 2.58
N LEU A 129 -8.89 10.40 1.69
CA LEU A 129 -7.45 10.18 1.59
C LEU A 129 -6.72 11.22 0.73
N SER A 130 -7.45 12.22 0.22
CA SER A 130 -6.92 13.32 -0.61
C SER A 130 -6.11 12.81 -1.82
N LEU A 131 -6.67 11.86 -2.55
CA LEU A 131 -6.05 11.35 -3.78
C LEU A 131 -6.04 12.44 -4.85
N ARG A 132 -4.93 12.52 -5.59
CA ARG A 132 -4.74 13.46 -6.69
C ARG A 132 -4.91 12.83 -8.07
N GLY A 133 -4.93 11.50 -8.12
CA GLY A 133 -5.06 10.72 -9.34
C GLY A 133 -4.83 9.24 -9.10
N VAL A 134 -4.87 8.46 -10.16
CA VAL A 134 -4.59 7.03 -10.19
C VAL A 134 -3.41 6.73 -11.14
N PRO A 135 -2.59 5.70 -10.87
CA PRO A 135 -2.63 4.92 -9.66
C PRO A 135 -2.07 5.68 -8.44
N THR A 136 -2.61 5.42 -7.29
CA THR A 136 -2.04 5.84 -6.02
C THR A 136 -2.14 4.67 -5.04
N SER A 137 -1.02 4.29 -4.43
CA SER A 137 -1.00 3.29 -3.38
C SER A 137 -0.68 3.92 -2.03
N ILE A 138 -1.38 3.46 -0.99
CA ILE A 138 -1.19 3.93 0.38
C ILE A 138 -0.86 2.73 1.27
N LEU A 139 0.21 2.86 2.04
CA LEU A 139 0.70 1.82 2.93
C LEU A 139 0.37 2.15 4.37
N PHE A 140 -0.29 1.20 5.05
CA PHE A 140 -0.65 1.29 6.46
C PHE A 140 0.11 0.22 7.23
N ASN A 141 0.67 0.63 8.36
CA ASN A 141 1.36 -0.28 9.27
C ASN A 141 0.37 -1.13 10.09
N LYS A 142 0.89 -2.00 10.95
CA LYS A 142 0.11 -2.92 11.80
C LYS A 142 -0.85 -2.21 12.77
N GLU A 143 -0.63 -0.94 13.07
CA GLU A 143 -1.52 -0.10 13.88
C GLU A 143 -2.57 0.63 13.05
N GLY A 144 -2.67 0.37 11.74
CA GLY A 144 -3.61 1.03 10.84
C GLY A 144 -3.28 2.49 10.55
N LYS A 145 -2.01 2.89 10.66
CA LYS A 145 -1.53 4.25 10.39
C LYS A 145 -0.80 4.29 9.04
N GLU A 146 -1.14 5.26 8.20
CA GLU A 146 -0.44 5.49 6.94
C GLU A 146 1.01 5.94 7.23
N PHE A 147 1.98 5.21 6.68
CA PHE A 147 3.40 5.53 6.82
C PHE A 147 4.06 5.88 5.50
N ALA A 148 3.49 5.47 4.37
CA ALA A 148 4.02 5.78 3.05
C ALA A 148 2.92 5.84 1.99
N ARG A 149 3.23 6.53 0.90
CA ARG A 149 2.35 6.68 -0.26
C ARG A 149 3.16 6.60 -1.54
N ILE A 150 2.65 5.89 -2.53
CA ILE A 150 3.22 5.79 -3.88
C ILE A 150 2.28 6.53 -4.83
N ILE A 151 2.80 7.49 -5.58
CA ILE A 151 2.04 8.33 -6.51
C ILE A 151 2.50 8.02 -7.93
N GLY A 152 1.66 7.32 -8.69
CA GLY A 152 2.00 6.72 -9.98
C GLY A 152 2.39 5.26 -9.84
N SER A 153 2.62 4.58 -10.97
CA SER A 153 2.92 3.15 -11.02
C SER A 153 4.36 2.85 -10.61
N ILE A 154 4.54 1.69 -9.99
CA ILE A 154 5.83 1.04 -9.74
C ILE A 154 5.71 -0.46 -10.03
N ASP A 155 6.84 -1.15 -10.10
CA ASP A 155 6.89 -2.60 -10.02
C ASP A 155 6.88 -3.02 -8.54
N PHE A 156 5.72 -3.54 -8.06
CA PHE A 156 5.53 -3.98 -6.68
C PHE A 156 6.24 -5.30 -6.36
N ASP A 157 6.77 -5.97 -7.37
CA ASP A 157 7.54 -7.21 -7.27
C ASP A 157 9.06 -6.94 -7.27
N ASN A 158 9.46 -5.68 -7.27
CA ASN A 158 10.85 -5.27 -7.20
C ASN A 158 11.46 -5.71 -5.86
N LEU A 159 12.63 -6.38 -5.90
CA LEU A 159 13.29 -6.92 -4.70
C LEU A 159 13.57 -5.85 -3.65
N GLU A 160 14.00 -4.65 -4.06
CA GLU A 160 14.29 -3.56 -3.14
C GLU A 160 13.02 -3.09 -2.40
N PHE A 161 11.87 -3.06 -3.11
CA PHE A 161 10.57 -2.76 -2.52
C PHE A 161 10.14 -3.84 -1.52
N ILE A 162 10.28 -5.12 -1.88
CA ILE A 162 9.95 -6.26 -1.01
C ILE A 162 10.83 -6.22 0.27
N GLU A 163 12.14 -6.05 0.13
CA GLU A 163 13.06 -5.97 1.28
C GLU A 163 12.75 -4.78 2.19
N TRP A 164 12.34 -3.65 1.61
CA TRP A 164 11.91 -2.51 2.40
C TRP A 164 10.60 -2.79 3.15
N LEU A 165 9.61 -3.42 2.50
CA LEU A 165 8.33 -3.78 3.15
C LEU A 165 8.49 -4.77 4.30
N LYS A 166 9.46 -5.69 4.23
CA LYS A 166 9.73 -6.66 5.31
C LYS A 166 10.00 -6.01 6.66
N LYS A 167 10.47 -4.77 6.68
CA LYS A 167 10.70 -4.01 7.92
C LYS A 167 9.39 -3.64 8.64
N TYR A 168 8.27 -3.68 7.93
CA TYR A 168 6.94 -3.34 8.44
C TYR A 168 5.98 -4.54 8.53
N ASN A 169 6.41 -5.71 8.01
CA ASN A 169 5.60 -6.94 7.95
C ASN A 169 5.57 -7.75 9.27
#